data_bfb3dae33eb8c354b2424ab12be1c680
#
_entry.id   bfb3dae33eb8c354b2424ab12be1c680
#
_cell.length_a   1.000
_cell.length_b   1.000
_cell.length_c   1.000
_cell.angle_alpha   90.00
_cell.angle_beta   90.00
_cell.angle_gamma   90.00
#
_symmetry.space_group_name_H-M   'P 1'
#
loop_
_entity.id
_entity.type
_entity.pdbx_description
1 polymer ?
#
loop_
_entity_poly.entity_id
_entity_poly.type
_entity_poly.pdbx_seq_one_letter_code
_entity_poly.pdbx_strand_id
1 'polypeptide(L)'
;MLKPLGLTRGHYECRKLDETLPVLTDLLAMRVIERKGSEAIVEHPNTAWRLVVHEVPNSPEKPHNNHYGVRVAREEEIDAAHAYLEANKARYGLKRVSPPRSQHFARSVYFEEPGGNTLEIEYYAPQAAAEGRTIGRPHWTKEIDAKDFPGRGYVPQALTHGTLECDDKDASAAFYSGVLGLEIAGGGRLSVYVKHAATPWYLVVLPIKRRKKFLSAANRFTLKLGSAREVDAAYAELGRVKGVSELRRSGAGFIFSDLNRNWWEVATA
;
A
#
# COMPACT_ATOMS: atom_id res chain seq x y z
N MET A 1 4.28 -23.17 -5.01
CA MET A 1 3.30 -22.05 -4.98
C MET A 1 2.70 -21.95 -3.59
N LEU A 2 2.83 -20.79 -2.98
CA LEU A 2 2.21 -20.49 -1.68
C LEU A 2 0.68 -20.55 -1.79
N LYS A 3 0.04 -20.83 -0.66
CA LYS A 3 -1.44 -20.80 -0.53
C LYS A 3 -1.80 -19.87 0.65
N PRO A 4 -1.60 -18.55 0.51
CA PRO A 4 -1.89 -17.63 1.59
C PRO A 4 -3.39 -17.61 1.90
N LEU A 5 -3.73 -17.33 3.14
CA LEU A 5 -5.09 -17.04 3.59
C LEU A 5 -5.46 -15.57 3.36
N GLY A 6 -4.48 -14.72 3.08
CA GLY A 6 -4.69 -13.30 2.82
C GLY A 6 -3.39 -12.52 2.63
N LEU A 7 -3.53 -11.36 2.00
CA LEU A 7 -2.58 -10.27 2.00
C LEU A 7 -3.04 -9.31 3.11
N THR A 8 -2.40 -9.37 4.29
CA THR A 8 -3.00 -8.85 5.51
C THR A 8 -2.41 -7.54 6.03
N ARG A 9 -1.18 -7.23 5.66
CA ARG A 9 -0.47 -6.02 6.13
C ARG A 9 0.41 -5.45 5.04
N GLY A 10 0.55 -4.13 5.05
CA GLY A 10 1.66 -3.44 4.45
C GLY A 10 2.52 -2.83 5.55
N HIS A 11 3.79 -2.68 5.27
CA HIS A 11 4.74 -2.06 6.16
C HIS A 11 5.42 -0.92 5.44
N TYR A 12 5.68 0.17 6.13
CA TYR A 12 6.59 1.17 5.65
C TYR A 12 7.39 1.83 6.77
N GLU A 13 8.54 2.34 6.42
CA GLU A 13 9.39 3.06 7.34
C GLU A 13 9.16 4.57 7.25
N CYS A 14 9.22 5.24 8.39
CA CYS A 14 9.23 6.68 8.50
C CYS A 14 10.44 7.13 9.34
N ARG A 15 10.75 8.41 9.34
CA ARG A 15 11.85 8.95 10.15
C ARG A 15 11.48 9.13 11.61
N LYS A 16 10.24 9.57 11.87
CA LYS A 16 9.68 9.76 13.20
C LYS A 16 8.19 9.45 13.20
N LEU A 17 7.75 8.60 14.11
CA LEU A 17 6.34 8.27 14.26
C LEU A 17 5.49 9.50 14.62
N ASP A 18 6.01 10.38 15.48
CA ASP A 18 5.27 11.58 15.92
C ASP A 18 5.00 12.59 14.79
N GLU A 19 5.80 12.56 13.72
CA GLU A 19 5.58 13.39 12.54
C GLU A 19 4.67 12.69 11.50
N THR A 20 4.75 11.37 11.39
CA THR A 20 4.02 10.57 10.38
C THR A 20 2.60 10.20 10.83
N LEU A 21 2.40 9.83 12.09
CA LEU A 21 1.07 9.39 12.56
C LEU A 21 -0.01 10.46 12.41
N PRO A 22 0.22 11.76 12.70
CA PRO A 22 -0.76 12.82 12.43
C PRO A 22 -1.17 12.92 10.94
N VAL A 23 -0.24 12.65 10.02
CA VAL A 23 -0.57 12.62 8.59
C VAL A 23 -1.54 11.48 8.28
N LEU A 24 -1.30 10.29 8.83
CA LEU A 24 -2.16 9.13 8.61
C LEU A 24 -3.54 9.28 9.26
N THR A 25 -3.59 9.80 10.49
CA THR A 25 -4.85 9.93 11.24
C THR A 25 -5.67 11.13 10.75
N ASP A 26 -5.06 12.27 10.59
CA ASP A 26 -5.78 13.52 10.32
C ASP A 26 -6.07 13.74 8.82
N LEU A 27 -5.24 13.17 7.93
CA LEU A 27 -5.40 13.38 6.48
C LEU A 27 -5.97 12.15 5.76
N LEU A 28 -5.80 10.94 6.32
CA LEU A 28 -6.23 9.68 5.69
C LEU A 28 -7.27 8.90 6.48
N ALA A 29 -7.85 9.50 7.54
CA ALA A 29 -8.86 8.89 8.41
C ALA A 29 -8.43 7.54 9.03
N MET A 30 -7.13 7.30 9.20
CA MET A 30 -6.65 6.10 9.85
C MET A 30 -6.74 6.21 11.38
N ARG A 31 -6.71 5.08 12.05
CA ARG A 31 -6.68 4.96 13.52
C ARG A 31 -5.42 4.26 13.95
N VAL A 32 -4.76 4.76 14.98
CA VAL A 32 -3.69 4.04 15.67
C VAL A 32 -4.30 2.94 16.52
N ILE A 33 -3.98 1.69 16.21
CA ILE A 33 -4.47 0.50 16.94
C ILE A 33 -3.49 0.14 18.04
N GLU A 34 -2.20 0.23 17.74
CA GLU A 34 -1.12 -0.08 18.67
C GLU A 34 0.07 0.83 18.41
N ARG A 35 0.76 1.22 19.48
CA ARG A 35 2.06 1.87 19.40
C ARG A 35 2.98 1.27 20.45
N LYS A 36 4.13 0.76 20.01
CA LYS A 36 5.12 0.14 20.90
C LYS A 36 6.54 0.46 20.43
N GLY A 37 7.25 1.24 21.22
CA GLY A 37 8.60 1.66 20.89
C GLY A 37 8.66 2.41 19.56
N SER A 38 9.44 1.90 18.63
CA SER A 38 9.66 2.44 17.28
C SER A 38 8.67 1.88 16.24
N GLU A 39 7.54 1.32 16.65
CA GLU A 39 6.55 0.74 15.78
C GLU A 39 5.15 1.22 16.12
N ALA A 40 4.32 1.44 15.11
CA ALA A 40 2.90 1.69 15.25
C ALA A 40 2.11 0.88 14.22
N ILE A 41 0.93 0.39 14.61
CA ILE A 41 -0.03 -0.25 13.73
C ILE A 41 -1.20 0.69 13.54
N VAL A 42 -1.52 0.99 12.29
CA VAL A 42 -2.68 1.80 11.94
C VAL A 42 -3.60 1.02 11.01
N GLU A 43 -4.89 1.30 11.08
CA GLU A 43 -5.90 0.75 10.18
C GLU A 43 -6.89 1.84 9.77
N HIS A 44 -7.49 1.66 8.60
CA HIS A 44 -8.63 2.48 8.18
C HIS A 44 -9.93 1.80 8.63
N PRO A 45 -10.94 2.53 9.16
CA PRO A 45 -12.18 1.93 9.69
C PRO A 45 -12.92 1.01 8.72
N ASN A 46 -12.85 1.31 7.42
CA ASN A 46 -13.51 0.55 6.35
C ASN A 46 -12.59 -0.45 5.63
N THR A 47 -11.41 -0.71 6.14
CA THR A 47 -10.47 -1.62 5.49
C THR A 47 -9.90 -2.60 6.51
N ALA A 48 -10.13 -3.90 6.30
CA ALA A 48 -9.58 -4.96 7.16
C ALA A 48 -8.06 -5.20 6.97
N TRP A 49 -7.36 -4.23 6.41
CA TRP A 49 -5.94 -4.28 6.13
C TRP A 49 -5.19 -3.25 6.95
N ARG A 50 -4.01 -3.60 7.45
CA ARG A 50 -3.24 -2.78 8.37
C ARG A 50 -1.95 -2.28 7.77
N LEU A 51 -1.56 -1.07 8.15
CA LEU A 51 -0.21 -0.56 7.94
C LEU A 51 0.59 -0.67 9.23
N VAL A 52 1.76 -1.27 9.15
CA VAL A 52 2.76 -1.27 10.21
C VAL A 52 3.79 -0.21 9.87
N VAL A 53 3.89 0.80 10.69
CA VAL A 53 4.79 1.94 10.50
C VAL A 53 6.00 1.76 11.40
N HIS A 54 7.19 1.67 10.81
CA HIS A 54 8.45 1.50 11.53
C HIS A 54 9.22 2.81 11.58
N GLU A 55 9.59 3.27 12.78
CA GLU A 55 10.48 4.41 12.92
C GLU A 55 11.93 4.00 12.63
N VAL A 56 12.49 4.57 11.58
CA VAL A 56 13.87 4.37 11.12
C VAL A 56 14.48 5.75 10.88
N PRO A 57 15.19 6.34 11.87
CA PRO A 57 15.68 7.73 11.80
C PRO A 57 16.50 8.03 10.55
N ASN A 58 17.30 7.08 10.09
CA ASN A 58 18.14 7.19 8.90
C ASN A 58 17.53 6.50 7.67
N SER A 59 16.18 6.47 7.61
CA SER A 59 15.46 5.89 6.48
C SER A 59 15.93 6.47 5.15
N PRO A 60 16.30 5.62 4.18
CA PRO A 60 16.76 6.06 2.88
C PRO A 60 15.66 6.74 2.08
N GLU A 61 16.07 7.45 1.05
CA GLU A 61 15.13 8.06 0.12
C GLU A 61 14.34 6.98 -0.64
N LYS A 62 13.01 7.11 -0.66
CA LYS A 62 12.09 6.13 -1.24
C LYS A 62 12.05 6.19 -2.77
N PRO A 63 11.71 5.08 -3.45
CA PRO A 63 11.29 5.12 -4.85
C PRO A 63 10.08 6.04 -5.02
N HIS A 64 10.10 6.87 -6.04
CA HIS A 64 9.10 7.93 -6.23
C HIS A 64 7.68 7.41 -6.48
N ASN A 65 7.55 6.23 -7.08
CA ASN A 65 6.24 5.67 -7.43
C ASN A 65 5.68 4.74 -6.35
N ASN A 66 6.45 4.42 -5.31
CA ASN A 66 5.92 3.67 -4.18
C ASN A 66 5.03 4.57 -3.33
N HIS A 67 3.79 4.17 -3.14
CA HIS A 67 2.81 4.89 -2.31
C HIS A 67 1.74 3.95 -1.76
N TYR A 68 0.99 4.48 -0.81
CA TYR A 68 -0.27 3.93 -0.33
C TYR A 68 -1.39 4.90 -0.68
N GLY A 69 -2.53 4.36 -1.10
CA GLY A 69 -3.67 5.17 -1.54
C GLY A 69 -4.94 4.93 -0.74
N VAL A 70 -5.63 6.04 -0.44
CA VAL A 70 -6.99 6.04 0.10
C VAL A 70 -7.95 6.56 -0.96
N ARG A 71 -9.21 6.12 -0.88
CA ARG A 71 -10.24 6.53 -1.85
C ARG A 71 -11.31 7.38 -1.20
N VAL A 72 -11.73 8.42 -1.93
CA VAL A 72 -12.90 9.25 -1.61
C VAL A 72 -14.11 8.82 -2.43
N ALA A 73 -15.31 9.22 -2.00
CA ALA A 73 -16.56 8.80 -2.64
C ALA A 73 -16.89 9.61 -3.90
N ARG A 74 -16.46 10.88 -3.99
CA ARG A 74 -16.84 11.82 -5.04
C ARG A 74 -15.63 12.52 -5.66
N GLU A 75 -15.74 12.88 -6.93
CA GLU A 75 -14.65 13.49 -7.70
C GLU A 75 -14.24 14.87 -7.18
N GLU A 76 -15.20 15.69 -6.77
CA GLU A 76 -14.97 17.03 -6.23
C GLU A 76 -14.17 17.02 -4.92
N GLU A 77 -14.18 15.90 -4.18
CA GLU A 77 -13.37 15.75 -2.97
C GLU A 77 -11.87 15.73 -3.26
N ILE A 78 -11.44 15.46 -4.49
CA ILE A 78 -10.03 15.54 -4.87
C ILE A 78 -9.53 16.99 -4.91
N ASP A 79 -10.35 17.92 -5.41
CA ASP A 79 -10.00 19.35 -5.40
C ASP A 79 -9.99 19.91 -3.97
N ALA A 80 -10.96 19.49 -3.16
CA ALA A 80 -11.01 19.85 -1.74
C ALA A 80 -9.81 19.28 -0.97
N ALA A 81 -9.43 18.03 -1.23
CA ALA A 81 -8.23 17.41 -0.63
C ALA A 81 -6.97 18.18 -1.02
N HIS A 82 -6.79 18.52 -2.29
CA HIS A 82 -5.66 19.32 -2.76
C HIS A 82 -5.60 20.68 -2.04
N ALA A 83 -6.71 21.41 -2.01
CA ALA A 83 -6.78 22.72 -1.35
C ALA A 83 -6.44 22.60 0.16
N TYR A 84 -6.98 21.60 0.84
CA TYR A 84 -6.70 21.38 2.25
C TYR A 84 -5.24 21.02 2.52
N LEU A 85 -4.68 20.10 1.70
CA LEU A 85 -3.27 19.69 1.83
C LEU A 85 -2.31 20.87 1.62
N GLU A 86 -2.53 21.71 0.60
CA GLU A 86 -1.70 22.88 0.35
C GLU A 86 -1.82 23.91 1.48
N ALA A 87 -3.04 24.19 1.96
CA ALA A 87 -3.27 25.13 3.07
C ALA A 87 -2.64 24.66 4.39
N ASN A 88 -2.51 23.36 4.60
CA ASN A 88 -1.99 22.76 5.81
C ASN A 88 -0.58 22.15 5.67
N LYS A 89 0.07 22.37 4.54
CA LYS A 89 1.37 21.78 4.20
C LYS A 89 2.42 21.99 5.28
N ALA A 90 2.55 23.21 5.80
CA ALA A 90 3.50 23.52 6.86
C ALA A 90 3.13 22.84 8.19
N ARG A 91 1.83 22.78 8.53
CA ARG A 91 1.34 22.15 9.77
C ARG A 91 1.72 20.68 9.87
N TYR A 92 1.60 19.92 8.77
CA TYR A 92 1.91 18.49 8.72
C TYR A 92 3.33 18.20 8.20
N GLY A 93 4.13 19.21 7.94
CA GLY A 93 5.49 19.03 7.41
C GLY A 93 5.53 18.34 6.04
N LEU A 94 4.46 18.48 5.22
CA LEU A 94 4.41 17.86 3.89
C LEU A 94 5.47 18.49 2.99
N LYS A 95 6.26 17.65 2.33
CA LYS A 95 7.35 18.13 1.46
C LYS A 95 6.84 18.53 0.09
N ARG A 96 5.85 17.79 -0.41
CA ARG A 96 5.28 17.97 -1.73
C ARG A 96 3.79 17.68 -1.70
N VAL A 97 3.01 18.47 -2.45
CA VAL A 97 1.62 18.20 -2.81
C VAL A 97 1.54 18.36 -4.33
N SER A 98 1.00 17.37 -5.05
CA SER A 98 0.83 17.48 -6.49
C SER A 98 -0.48 18.16 -6.83
N PRO A 99 -0.57 18.86 -7.97
CA PRO A 99 -1.89 19.23 -8.50
C PRO A 99 -2.72 17.96 -8.80
N PRO A 100 -4.05 18.05 -8.75
CA PRO A 100 -4.94 16.95 -9.17
C PRO A 100 -4.65 16.50 -10.60
N ARG A 101 -4.68 15.18 -10.80
CA ARG A 101 -4.44 14.57 -12.12
C ARG A 101 -5.52 13.56 -12.44
N SER A 102 -6.05 13.60 -13.65
CA SER A 102 -6.99 12.61 -14.17
C SER A 102 -6.29 11.65 -15.09
N GLN A 103 -6.36 10.35 -14.81
CA GLN A 103 -5.81 9.29 -15.64
C GLN A 103 -6.54 7.96 -15.38
N HIS A 104 -6.83 7.21 -16.45
CA HIS A 104 -7.37 5.85 -16.36
C HIS A 104 -8.67 5.72 -15.53
N PHE A 105 -9.61 6.67 -15.68
CA PHE A 105 -10.85 6.78 -14.89
C PHE A 105 -10.64 7.14 -13.42
N ALA A 106 -9.43 7.43 -13.01
CA ALA A 106 -9.12 7.93 -11.69
C ALA A 106 -8.76 9.41 -11.74
N ARG A 107 -9.11 10.12 -10.69
CA ARG A 107 -8.60 11.45 -10.39
C ARG A 107 -7.89 11.40 -9.04
N SER A 108 -6.70 11.94 -8.95
CA SER A 108 -5.85 11.75 -7.77
C SER A 108 -5.04 12.98 -7.43
N VAL A 109 -4.73 13.13 -6.14
CA VAL A 109 -3.71 14.01 -5.60
C VAL A 109 -2.68 13.20 -4.83
N TYR A 110 -1.38 13.48 -5.07
CA TYR A 110 -0.27 12.85 -4.37
C TYR A 110 0.41 13.85 -3.45
N PHE A 111 0.86 13.38 -2.31
CA PHE A 111 1.63 14.20 -1.39
C PHE A 111 2.71 13.37 -0.69
N GLU A 112 3.80 14.05 -0.27
CA GLU A 112 4.91 13.43 0.43
C GLU A 112 4.89 13.84 1.89
N GLU A 113 4.79 12.87 2.80
CA GLU A 113 4.79 13.07 4.24
C GLU A 113 6.23 13.31 4.78
N PRO A 114 6.42 13.77 6.04
CA PRO A 114 7.74 14.09 6.60
C PRO A 114 8.77 12.96 6.52
N GLY A 115 8.33 11.70 6.64
CA GLY A 115 9.16 10.50 6.54
C GLY A 115 9.66 10.18 5.12
N GLY A 116 9.14 10.88 4.11
CA GLY A 116 9.51 10.71 2.71
C GLY A 116 8.71 9.65 1.96
N ASN A 117 7.59 9.19 2.52
CA ASN A 117 6.67 8.33 1.81
C ASN A 117 5.69 9.15 0.99
N THR A 118 5.37 8.68 -0.20
CA THR A 118 4.29 9.23 -1.01
C THR A 118 2.98 8.60 -0.60
N LEU A 119 1.94 9.41 -0.50
CA LEU A 119 0.56 9.01 -0.21
C LEU A 119 -0.35 9.55 -1.30
N GLU A 120 -1.45 8.85 -1.57
CA GLU A 120 -2.43 9.20 -2.60
C GLU A 120 -3.82 9.31 -2.01
N ILE A 121 -4.55 10.33 -2.43
CA ILE A 121 -6.01 10.40 -2.30
C ILE A 121 -6.58 10.29 -3.70
N GLU A 122 -7.40 9.26 -3.96
CA GLU A 122 -7.93 8.95 -5.28
C GLU A 122 -9.46 8.90 -5.30
N TYR A 123 -10.03 9.18 -6.45
CA TYR A 123 -11.40 8.89 -6.84
C TYR A 123 -11.38 8.04 -8.11
N TYR A 124 -12.26 7.04 -8.18
CA TYR A 124 -12.50 6.27 -9.40
C TYR A 124 -13.89 6.50 -9.93
N ALA A 125 -13.99 6.93 -11.19
CA ALA A 125 -15.27 7.09 -11.86
C ALA A 125 -16.02 5.75 -11.98
N PRO A 126 -17.36 5.73 -11.84
CA PRO A 126 -18.18 4.50 -11.96
C PRO A 126 -17.96 3.72 -13.26
N GLN A 127 -17.57 4.41 -14.33
CA GLN A 127 -17.23 3.82 -15.64
C GLN A 127 -16.08 2.81 -15.55
N ALA A 128 -15.14 2.99 -14.61
CA ALA A 128 -14.07 2.02 -14.39
C ALA A 128 -14.59 0.63 -14.04
N ALA A 129 -15.62 0.55 -13.20
CA ALA A 129 -16.26 -0.71 -12.85
C ALA A 129 -17.10 -1.28 -14.01
N ALA A 130 -17.77 -0.43 -14.77
CA ALA A 130 -18.56 -0.82 -15.95
C ALA A 130 -17.69 -1.43 -17.07
N GLU A 131 -16.43 -0.96 -17.18
CA GLU A 131 -15.44 -1.51 -18.13
C GLU A 131 -14.68 -2.75 -17.58
N GLY A 132 -15.23 -3.38 -16.53
CA GLY A 132 -14.64 -4.61 -15.97
C GLY A 132 -13.44 -4.39 -15.06
N ARG A 133 -13.09 -3.15 -14.73
CA ARG A 133 -12.04 -2.85 -13.76
C ARG A 133 -12.58 -3.02 -12.35
N THR A 134 -12.46 -4.22 -11.80
CA THR A 134 -12.95 -4.55 -10.45
C THR A 134 -12.34 -3.67 -9.35
N ILE A 135 -11.13 -3.15 -9.56
CA ILE A 135 -10.47 -2.22 -8.67
C ILE A 135 -11.20 -0.86 -8.54
N GLY A 136 -12.00 -0.47 -9.54
CA GLY A 136 -12.79 0.75 -9.51
C GLY A 136 -14.04 0.67 -8.62
N ARG A 137 -14.41 -0.53 -8.13
CA ARG A 137 -15.55 -0.70 -7.23
C ARG A 137 -15.23 -0.13 -5.84
N PRO A 138 -16.22 0.44 -5.13
CA PRO A 138 -16.05 0.82 -3.74
C PRO A 138 -15.56 -0.36 -2.89
N HIS A 139 -14.61 -0.09 -2.00
CA HIS A 139 -14.05 -1.05 -1.06
C HIS A 139 -14.74 -1.00 0.32
N TRP A 140 -15.82 -0.22 0.43
CA TRP A 140 -16.61 -0.04 1.64
C TRP A 140 -18.07 -0.33 1.39
N THR A 141 -18.75 -0.78 2.43
CA THR A 141 -20.21 -1.03 2.42
C THR A 141 -20.99 0.14 3.04
N LYS A 142 -20.34 0.96 3.86
CA LYS A 142 -20.92 2.13 4.51
C LYS A 142 -19.92 3.29 4.43
N GLU A 143 -20.37 4.42 3.94
CA GLU A 143 -19.57 5.64 3.92
C GLU A 143 -19.32 6.18 5.34
N ILE A 144 -18.11 6.72 5.55
CA ILE A 144 -17.80 7.54 6.72
C ILE A 144 -18.49 8.88 6.52
N ASP A 145 -19.22 9.33 7.53
CA ASP A 145 -19.90 10.62 7.50
C ASP A 145 -18.89 11.77 7.57
N ALA A 146 -19.11 12.82 6.80
CA ALA A 146 -18.27 14.03 6.80
C ALA A 146 -18.18 14.69 8.19
N LYS A 147 -19.17 14.51 9.07
CA LYS A 147 -19.12 15.01 10.46
C LYS A 147 -18.08 14.27 11.32
N ASP A 148 -17.75 13.03 10.98
CA ASP A 148 -16.73 12.22 11.66
C ASP A 148 -15.31 12.56 11.17
N PHE A 149 -15.23 13.36 10.06
CA PHE A 149 -13.97 13.85 9.50
C PHE A 149 -14.12 15.33 9.07
N PRO A 150 -14.42 16.25 10.01
CA PRO A 150 -14.88 17.58 9.70
C PRO A 150 -13.78 18.53 9.18
N GLY A 151 -14.23 19.58 8.46
CA GLY A 151 -13.42 20.75 8.11
C GLY A 151 -12.41 20.57 6.98
N ARG A 152 -12.45 19.44 6.26
CA ARG A 152 -11.47 19.12 5.22
C ARG A 152 -12.03 19.19 3.80
N GLY A 153 -13.36 19.10 3.66
CA GLY A 153 -14.04 19.08 2.37
C GLY A 153 -13.91 17.77 1.59
N TYR A 154 -13.21 16.75 2.17
CA TYR A 154 -13.11 15.40 1.65
C TYR A 154 -13.12 14.39 2.79
N VAL A 155 -13.50 13.15 2.48
CA VAL A 155 -13.53 12.05 3.46
C VAL A 155 -12.91 10.80 2.85
N PRO A 156 -11.72 10.37 3.31
CA PRO A 156 -11.16 9.08 2.92
C PRO A 156 -12.10 7.96 3.37
N GLN A 157 -12.59 7.17 2.42
CA GLN A 157 -13.58 6.12 2.68
C GLN A 157 -12.94 4.76 2.90
N ALA A 158 -11.78 4.51 2.34
CA ALA A 158 -11.04 3.26 2.51
C ALA A 158 -9.57 3.42 2.15
N LEU A 159 -8.70 2.66 2.80
CA LEU A 159 -7.35 2.35 2.30
C LEU A 159 -7.50 1.30 1.20
N THR A 160 -7.07 1.58 -0.01
CA THR A 160 -7.39 0.76 -1.18
C THR A 160 -6.21 -0.01 -1.74
N HIS A 161 -5.01 0.58 -1.73
CA HIS A 161 -3.87 -0.02 -2.40
C HIS A 161 -2.52 0.40 -1.83
N GLY A 162 -1.52 -0.39 -2.17
CA GLY A 162 -0.12 -0.03 -2.14
C GLY A 162 0.50 -0.25 -3.51
N THR A 163 1.72 0.24 -3.72
CA THR A 163 2.39 0.21 -5.00
C THR A 163 3.73 -0.47 -4.90
N LEU A 164 4.09 -1.25 -5.92
CA LEU A 164 5.40 -1.85 -6.11
C LEU A 164 5.96 -1.45 -7.47
N GLU A 165 7.25 -1.14 -7.51
CA GLU A 165 7.95 -0.96 -8.77
C GLU A 165 8.55 -2.29 -9.25
N CYS A 166 8.56 -2.53 -10.57
CA CYS A 166 9.17 -3.70 -11.18
C CYS A 166 9.99 -3.33 -12.42
N ASP A 167 10.86 -4.23 -12.84
CA ASP A 167 11.63 -4.09 -14.09
C ASP A 167 10.85 -4.65 -15.28
N ASP A 168 10.16 -5.78 -15.06
CA ASP A 168 9.31 -6.47 -16.04
C ASP A 168 7.96 -6.80 -15.40
N LYS A 169 6.90 -6.23 -15.98
CA LYS A 169 5.53 -6.37 -15.50
C LYS A 169 5.00 -7.81 -15.62
N ASP A 170 5.30 -8.47 -16.75
CA ASP A 170 4.76 -9.79 -17.05
C ASP A 170 5.48 -10.87 -16.23
N ALA A 171 6.79 -10.76 -16.09
CA ALA A 171 7.56 -11.61 -15.18
C ALA A 171 7.12 -11.42 -13.72
N SER A 172 6.81 -10.19 -13.31
CA SER A 172 6.31 -9.90 -11.96
C SER A 172 4.91 -10.50 -11.73
N ALA A 173 4.01 -10.35 -12.69
CA ALA A 173 2.68 -10.94 -12.63
C ALA A 173 2.74 -12.48 -12.52
N ALA A 174 3.60 -13.11 -13.33
CA ALA A 174 3.82 -14.56 -13.27
C ALA A 174 4.40 -15.01 -11.91
N PHE A 175 5.32 -14.24 -11.33
CA PHE A 175 5.87 -14.53 -10.02
C PHE A 175 4.81 -14.37 -8.92
N TYR A 176 4.06 -13.27 -8.91
CA TYR A 176 3.06 -13.02 -7.87
C TYR A 176 1.90 -14.02 -7.94
N SER A 177 1.47 -14.42 -9.12
CA SER A 177 0.43 -15.45 -9.24
C SER A 177 0.98 -16.88 -9.05
N GLY A 178 2.08 -17.22 -9.70
CA GLY A 178 2.63 -18.56 -9.72
C GLY A 178 3.39 -18.96 -8.45
N VAL A 179 4.05 -18.02 -7.79
CA VAL A 179 4.85 -18.26 -6.58
C VAL A 179 4.10 -17.84 -5.33
N LEU A 180 3.59 -16.60 -5.28
CA LEU A 180 2.97 -16.05 -4.06
C LEU A 180 1.49 -16.41 -3.91
N GLY A 181 0.85 -16.98 -4.93
CA GLY A 181 -0.56 -17.36 -4.88
C GLY A 181 -1.53 -16.18 -4.87
N LEU A 182 -1.12 -15.04 -5.44
CA LEU A 182 -1.97 -13.85 -5.59
C LEU A 182 -2.73 -13.89 -6.92
N GLU A 183 -3.88 -13.23 -6.97
CA GLU A 183 -4.68 -13.09 -8.17
C GLU A 183 -4.28 -11.85 -8.97
N ILE A 184 -4.33 -11.95 -10.29
CA ILE A 184 -4.26 -10.79 -11.18
C ILE A 184 -5.67 -10.20 -11.29
N ALA A 185 -5.89 -9.06 -10.62
CA ALA A 185 -7.20 -8.39 -10.54
C ALA A 185 -7.48 -7.47 -11.73
N GLY A 186 -6.51 -7.31 -12.63
CA GLY A 186 -6.61 -6.45 -13.79
C GLY A 186 -5.25 -5.88 -14.19
N GLY A 187 -5.26 -4.94 -15.08
CA GLY A 187 -4.05 -4.29 -15.53
C GLY A 187 -4.20 -3.71 -16.94
N GLY A 188 -3.12 -3.16 -17.44
CA GLY A 188 -3.04 -2.57 -18.76
C GLY A 188 -1.57 -2.45 -19.21
N ARG A 189 -1.33 -1.58 -20.18
CA ARG A 189 0.03 -1.36 -20.69
C ARG A 189 0.98 -0.83 -19.61
N LEU A 190 0.48 -0.03 -18.66
CA LEU A 190 1.28 0.72 -17.70
C LEU A 190 1.35 0.08 -16.29
N SER A 191 0.53 -0.93 -16.00
CA SER A 191 0.51 -1.55 -14.66
C SER A 191 -0.17 -2.92 -14.69
N VAL A 192 0.05 -3.70 -13.65
CA VAL A 192 -0.76 -4.87 -13.31
C VAL A 192 -1.24 -4.72 -11.85
N TYR A 193 -2.45 -5.15 -11.58
CA TYR A 193 -3.04 -5.14 -10.24
C TYR A 193 -3.08 -6.55 -9.68
N VAL A 194 -2.50 -6.73 -8.51
CA VAL A 194 -2.48 -8.03 -7.83
C VAL A 194 -3.15 -7.92 -6.47
N LYS A 195 -3.89 -8.93 -6.08
CA LYS A 195 -4.58 -9.00 -4.79
C LYS A 195 -4.69 -10.44 -4.30
N HIS A 196 -5.16 -10.61 -3.09
CA HIS A 196 -5.64 -11.90 -2.59
C HIS A 196 -7.17 -11.94 -2.65
N ALA A 197 -7.77 -13.09 -3.02
CA ALA A 197 -9.23 -13.25 -3.15
C ALA A 197 -10.00 -12.84 -1.89
N ALA A 198 -9.47 -13.16 -0.71
CA ALA A 198 -10.11 -12.86 0.58
C ALA A 198 -9.96 -11.40 1.03
N THR A 199 -9.24 -10.55 0.28
CA THR A 199 -9.01 -9.16 0.68
C THR A 199 -9.39 -8.18 -0.44
N PRO A 200 -10.13 -7.09 -0.15
CA PRO A 200 -10.49 -6.09 -1.13
C PRO A 200 -9.29 -5.23 -1.57
N TRP A 201 -8.23 -5.24 -0.78
CA TRP A 201 -7.03 -4.45 -0.97
C TRP A 201 -6.13 -5.04 -2.08
N TYR A 202 -5.45 -4.19 -2.85
CA TYR A 202 -4.62 -4.62 -3.97
C TYR A 202 -3.26 -3.90 -4.01
N LEU A 203 -2.35 -4.45 -4.77
CA LEU A 203 -1.07 -3.86 -5.11
C LEU A 203 -1.09 -3.43 -6.58
N VAL A 204 -0.65 -2.21 -6.84
CA VAL A 204 -0.36 -1.72 -8.18
C VAL A 204 1.10 -1.97 -8.49
N VAL A 205 1.39 -2.78 -9.48
CA VAL A 205 2.75 -3.13 -9.91
C VAL A 205 3.10 -2.33 -11.16
N LEU A 206 4.08 -1.44 -11.03
CA LEU A 206 4.46 -0.45 -12.04
C LEU A 206 5.82 -0.79 -12.67
N PRO A 207 5.90 -0.99 -13.99
CA PRO A 207 7.17 -1.16 -14.68
C PRO A 207 7.91 0.17 -14.76
N ILE A 208 9.09 0.24 -14.15
CA ILE A 208 9.94 1.42 -14.13
C ILE A 208 11.27 1.12 -14.81
N LYS A 209 11.52 1.79 -15.90
CA LYS A 209 12.80 1.68 -16.61
C LYS A 209 13.94 2.27 -15.77
N ARG A 210 15.03 1.50 -15.59
CA ARG A 210 16.25 1.93 -14.90
C ARG A 210 16.00 2.36 -13.47
N ARG A 211 15.37 1.51 -12.67
CA ARG A 211 15.18 1.72 -11.23
C ARG A 211 16.52 2.03 -10.56
N LYS A 212 16.55 3.08 -9.75
CA LYS A 212 17.75 3.53 -9.02
C LYS A 212 17.61 3.40 -7.51
N LYS A 213 16.38 3.39 -7.00
CA LYS A 213 16.08 3.31 -5.58
C LYS A 213 15.27 2.05 -5.32
N PHE A 214 15.47 1.45 -4.18
CA PHE A 214 14.78 0.24 -3.76
C PHE A 214 14.30 0.43 -2.32
N LEU A 215 13.20 -0.20 -2.01
CA LEU A 215 12.69 -0.23 -0.64
C LEU A 215 13.59 -1.09 0.25
N SER A 216 13.72 -0.71 1.51
CA SER A 216 14.35 -1.55 2.53
C SER A 216 13.40 -2.67 2.98
N ALA A 217 13.90 -3.62 3.74
CA ALA A 217 13.10 -4.71 4.31
C ALA A 217 12.02 -4.22 5.31
N ALA A 218 12.12 -2.98 5.78
CA ALA A 218 11.08 -2.36 6.61
C ALA A 218 9.84 -1.98 5.78
N ASN A 219 9.97 -1.91 4.45
CA ASN A 219 8.85 -1.68 3.52
C ASN A 219 8.51 -2.99 2.82
N ARG A 220 7.53 -3.71 3.31
CA ARG A 220 7.16 -5.04 2.83
C ARG A 220 5.66 -5.28 2.91
N PHE A 221 5.20 -6.38 2.33
CA PHE A 221 3.82 -6.85 2.40
C PHE A 221 3.76 -8.23 3.04
N THR A 222 2.76 -8.46 3.90
CA THR A 222 2.63 -9.71 4.65
C THR A 222 1.58 -10.61 4.03
N LEU A 223 2.01 -11.81 3.65
CA LEU A 223 1.17 -12.95 3.29
C LEU A 223 0.94 -13.82 4.54
N LYS A 224 -0.33 -14.04 4.88
CA LYS A 224 -0.71 -14.88 6.01
C LYS A 224 -0.84 -16.33 5.58
N LEU A 225 -0.20 -17.25 6.31
CA LEU A 225 -0.42 -18.70 6.22
C LEU A 225 -1.17 -19.23 7.44
N GLY A 226 -1.71 -20.44 7.32
CA GLY A 226 -2.59 -21.04 8.33
C GLY A 226 -1.84 -21.58 9.56
N SER A 227 -0.58 -21.95 9.43
CA SER A 227 0.17 -22.62 10.50
C SER A 227 1.70 -22.40 10.40
N ALA A 228 2.40 -22.59 11.52
CA ALA A 228 3.86 -22.56 11.55
C ALA A 228 4.47 -23.64 10.63
N ARG A 229 3.83 -24.79 10.51
CA ARG A 229 4.27 -25.87 9.60
C ARG A 229 4.22 -25.44 8.13
N GLU A 230 3.17 -24.70 7.74
CA GLU A 230 3.08 -24.13 6.39
C GLU A 230 4.12 -23.04 6.16
N VAL A 231 4.41 -22.22 7.17
CA VAL A 231 5.49 -21.23 7.11
C VAL A 231 6.85 -21.90 6.91
N ASP A 232 7.12 -22.99 7.62
CA ASP A 232 8.38 -23.73 7.47
C ASP A 232 8.51 -24.39 6.10
N ALA A 233 7.41 -24.98 5.59
CA ALA A 233 7.37 -25.56 4.25
C ALA A 233 7.58 -24.48 3.17
N ALA A 234 6.92 -23.34 3.32
CA ALA A 234 7.07 -22.18 2.42
C ALA A 234 8.50 -21.63 2.42
N TYR A 235 9.15 -21.55 3.58
CA TYR A 235 10.55 -21.13 3.68
C TYR A 235 11.47 -22.05 2.88
N ALA A 236 11.31 -23.37 3.02
CA ALA A 236 12.12 -24.35 2.31
C ALA A 236 11.85 -24.34 0.79
N GLU A 237 10.59 -24.15 0.39
CA GLU A 237 10.18 -24.06 -1.03
C GLU A 237 10.78 -22.80 -1.67
N LEU A 238 10.58 -21.63 -1.06
CA LEU A 238 11.03 -20.34 -1.60
C LEU A 238 12.55 -20.25 -1.72
N GLY A 239 13.31 -20.93 -0.86
CA GLY A 239 14.77 -21.00 -0.96
C GLY A 239 15.31 -21.65 -2.25
N ARG A 240 14.41 -22.31 -3.03
CA ARG A 240 14.75 -22.95 -4.31
C ARG A 240 14.15 -22.20 -5.52
N VAL A 241 13.39 -21.15 -5.26
CA VAL A 241 12.68 -20.40 -6.32
C VAL A 241 13.61 -19.37 -6.94
N LYS A 242 13.77 -19.44 -8.25
CA LYS A 242 14.50 -18.39 -9.00
C LYS A 242 13.80 -17.03 -8.84
N GLY A 243 14.57 -16.01 -8.50
CA GLY A 243 14.05 -14.66 -8.29
C GLY A 243 13.71 -14.35 -6.83
N VAL A 244 13.88 -15.33 -5.92
CA VAL A 244 13.86 -15.09 -4.46
C VAL A 244 15.29 -14.86 -4.00
N SER A 245 15.49 -13.82 -3.19
CA SER A 245 16.78 -13.49 -2.56
C SER A 245 16.55 -12.96 -1.15
N GLU A 246 17.65 -12.72 -0.41
CA GLU A 246 17.60 -12.16 0.95
C GLU A 246 16.67 -12.94 1.91
N LEU A 247 16.44 -14.24 1.64
CA LEU A 247 15.55 -15.08 2.43
C LEU A 247 16.10 -15.31 3.83
N ARG A 248 15.38 -14.88 4.87
CA ARG A 248 15.78 -15.04 6.27
C ARG A 248 14.60 -15.11 7.22
N ARG A 249 14.78 -15.82 8.33
CA ARG A 249 13.80 -15.87 9.41
C ARG A 249 13.60 -14.50 10.06
N SER A 250 12.36 -14.20 10.45
CA SER A 250 11.96 -12.96 11.10
C SER A 250 10.77 -13.24 12.03
N GLY A 251 10.94 -13.11 13.33
CA GLY A 251 9.89 -13.46 14.30
C GLY A 251 9.38 -14.89 14.13
N ALA A 252 8.07 -15.07 14.12
CA ALA A 252 7.40 -16.34 13.86
C ALA A 252 7.26 -16.71 12.38
N GLY A 253 7.86 -15.91 11.49
CA GLY A 253 7.80 -16.09 10.06
C GLY A 253 9.15 -15.93 9.38
N PHE A 254 9.15 -15.38 8.20
CA PHE A 254 10.34 -15.05 7.45
C PHE A 254 10.07 -13.88 6.49
N ILE A 255 11.15 -13.24 6.05
CA ILE A 255 11.11 -12.22 5.01
C ILE A 255 12.04 -12.61 3.86
N PHE A 256 11.72 -12.09 2.68
CA PHE A 256 12.52 -12.28 1.47
C PHE A 256 12.32 -11.12 0.50
N SER A 257 13.21 -11.00 -0.44
CA SER A 257 13.10 -10.08 -1.56
C SER A 257 12.76 -10.86 -2.83
N ASP A 258 11.83 -10.33 -3.63
CA ASP A 258 11.40 -10.91 -4.91
C ASP A 258 12.37 -10.56 -6.07
N LEU A 259 12.03 -11.00 -7.28
CA LEU A 259 12.82 -10.76 -8.51
C LEU A 259 13.04 -9.27 -8.81
N ASN A 260 12.24 -8.38 -8.24
CA ASN A 260 12.35 -6.93 -8.38
C ASN A 260 12.95 -6.25 -7.14
N ARG A 261 13.46 -7.03 -6.18
CA ARG A 261 13.95 -6.54 -4.90
C ARG A 261 12.87 -5.85 -4.05
N ASN A 262 11.59 -6.19 -4.26
CA ASN A 262 10.51 -5.82 -3.34
C ASN A 262 10.46 -6.83 -2.20
N TRP A 263 10.12 -6.36 -1.02
CA TRP A 263 10.17 -7.17 0.18
C TRP A 263 8.81 -7.75 0.56
N TRP A 264 8.85 -8.99 0.99
CA TRP A 264 7.69 -9.77 1.42
C TRP A 264 7.95 -10.40 2.79
N GLU A 265 6.89 -10.53 3.55
CA GLU A 265 6.86 -11.29 4.79
C GLU A 265 5.86 -12.44 4.65
N VAL A 266 6.19 -13.58 5.20
CA VAL A 266 5.28 -14.72 5.35
C VAL A 266 5.19 -15.05 6.82
N ALA A 267 3.98 -15.02 7.38
CA ALA A 267 3.74 -15.24 8.80
C ALA A 267 2.38 -15.90 9.05
N THR A 268 2.13 -16.37 10.27
CA THR A 268 0.85 -16.97 10.68
C THR A 268 -0.18 -15.94 11.18
N ALA A 269 0.23 -14.78 11.61
CA ALA A 269 -0.65 -13.75 12.20
C ALA A 269 -0.25 -12.33 11.77
#